data_2a8b34f766bddd6ff5e9e23033397ea1
#
_entry.id   2a8b34f766bddd6ff5e9e23033397ea1
#
_cell.length_a   1.000
_cell.length_b   1.000
_cell.length_c   1.000
_cell.angle_alpha   90.00
_cell.angle_beta   90.00
_cell.angle_gamma   90.00
#
_symmetry.space_group_name_H-M   'P 1'
#
loop_
_entity.id
_entity.type
_entity.pdbx_description
1 polymer ?
#
loop_
_entity_poly.entity_id
_entity_poly.type
_entity_poly.pdbx_seq_one_letter_code
_entity_poly.pdbx_strand_id
1 'polypeptide(L)'
;MKNTLLKLLLIGLILTGCNQVTQPPPPQPVPEQQVMQTQEIEQEQKVVVYGPAVPPKKKMVPAPPLTNGLNPKHIEIPSIDLHAIVEPVGVLSNGQMDVPKSFDHVGILSPWTKPGMKGNAVMAGHFDHYTGPAIFYNLRKLQAGDHIKILEETGKHLTFEVKRVVSYKNDEAPIEEIFGTSDKAHLNLITCAGKFNKKKQEHARRLVVFSELVQEENVQMEKAQ
;
A
#
# COMPACT_ATOMS: atom_id res chain seq x y z
N MET A 1 -66.00 -31.22 -23.46
CA MET A 1 -66.29 -32.17 -24.55
C MET A 1 -64.92 -32.73 -24.92
N LYS A 2 -64.69 -34.01 -24.50
CA LYS A 2 -64.51 -35.19 -25.35
C LYS A 2 -63.34 -35.03 -26.32
N ASN A 3 -62.30 -35.80 -26.44
CA ASN A 3 -62.06 -37.25 -26.38
C ASN A 3 -60.54 -37.43 -26.51
N THR A 4 -59.85 -38.38 -26.15
CA THR A 4 -59.89 -39.83 -26.02
C THR A 4 -58.46 -40.33 -26.28
N LEU A 5 -58.00 -41.16 -25.43
CA LEU A 5 -57.00 -42.22 -25.51
C LEU A 5 -56.39 -42.54 -26.90
N LEU A 6 -55.06 -42.76 -26.87
CA LEU A 6 -54.54 -43.98 -27.48
C LEU A 6 -53.21 -44.40 -26.81
N LYS A 7 -53.26 -45.53 -26.15
CA LYS A 7 -52.16 -46.36 -25.68
C LYS A 7 -51.45 -46.99 -26.88
N LEU A 8 -50.15 -46.96 -26.90
CA LEU A 8 -49.39 -48.00 -27.62
C LEU A 8 -48.18 -48.39 -26.78
N LEU A 9 -48.25 -49.59 -26.31
CA LEU A 9 -47.21 -50.38 -25.69
C LEU A 9 -46.17 -50.81 -26.74
N LEU A 10 -44.91 -50.60 -26.51
CA LEU A 10 -43.86 -51.33 -27.22
C LEU A 10 -42.77 -51.72 -26.21
N ILE A 11 -42.73 -53.03 -26.00
CA ILE A 11 -41.75 -53.83 -25.26
C ILE A 11 -40.48 -53.85 -26.09
N GLY A 12 -39.36 -53.71 -25.45
CA GLY A 12 -38.14 -54.21 -26.10
C GLY A 12 -36.82 -53.73 -25.53
N LEU A 13 -36.25 -54.65 -24.87
CA LEU A 13 -34.82 -54.97 -24.74
C LEU A 13 -33.99 -54.28 -23.71
N ILE A 14 -33.83 -54.97 -22.60
CA ILE A 14 -32.81 -54.78 -21.60
C ILE A 14 -31.45 -55.24 -22.17
N LEU A 15 -30.53 -54.32 -22.37
CA LEU A 15 -29.10 -54.65 -22.51
C LEU A 15 -28.40 -54.19 -21.23
N THR A 16 -28.17 -55.15 -20.37
CA THR A 16 -27.25 -55.06 -19.22
C THR A 16 -25.81 -54.92 -19.71
N GLY A 17 -25.32 -53.70 -19.80
CA GLY A 17 -23.90 -53.40 -19.95
C GLY A 17 -23.28 -53.28 -18.59
N CYS A 18 -22.55 -54.28 -18.14
CA CYS A 18 -21.65 -54.20 -16.97
C CYS A 18 -20.57 -53.19 -17.25
N ASN A 19 -20.71 -51.99 -16.68
CA ASN A 19 -19.63 -51.01 -16.65
C ASN A 19 -18.75 -51.34 -15.42
N GLN A 20 -17.65 -52.07 -15.68
CA GLN A 20 -16.66 -52.29 -14.65
C GLN A 20 -15.97 -50.95 -14.34
N VAL A 21 -16.30 -50.40 -13.20
CA VAL A 21 -15.53 -49.32 -12.58
C VAL A 21 -14.20 -49.91 -12.14
N THR A 22 -13.17 -49.70 -12.93
CA THR A 22 -11.78 -49.98 -12.53
C THR A 22 -11.40 -48.99 -11.42
N GLN A 23 -11.34 -49.51 -10.19
CA GLN A 23 -10.76 -48.79 -9.08
C GLN A 23 -9.28 -48.50 -9.37
N PRO A 24 -8.80 -47.30 -9.08
CA PRO A 24 -7.36 -47.03 -9.15
C PRO A 24 -6.63 -47.87 -8.10
N PRO A 25 -5.41 -48.34 -8.42
CA PRO A 25 -4.63 -49.15 -7.51
C PRO A 25 -4.33 -48.39 -6.21
N PRO A 26 -4.21 -49.11 -5.08
CA PRO A 26 -3.87 -48.49 -3.81
C PRO A 26 -2.49 -47.82 -3.88
N PRO A 27 -2.28 -46.68 -3.20
CA PRO A 27 -0.98 -46.02 -3.22
C PRO A 27 0.09 -46.94 -2.62
N GLN A 28 1.20 -47.10 -3.34
CA GLN A 28 2.37 -47.84 -2.86
C GLN A 28 2.99 -47.09 -1.66
N PRO A 29 3.54 -47.81 -0.68
CA PRO A 29 4.23 -47.17 0.45
C PRO A 29 5.48 -46.47 -0.08
N VAL A 30 5.55 -45.17 0.18
CA VAL A 30 6.71 -44.31 -0.05
C VAL A 30 7.82 -44.77 0.89
N PRO A 31 9.07 -44.99 0.43
CA PRO A 31 10.17 -45.34 1.32
C PRO A 31 10.39 -44.24 2.35
N GLU A 32 10.35 -44.64 3.60
CA GLU A 32 10.69 -43.82 4.77
C GLU A 32 12.21 -43.64 4.79
N GLN A 33 12.70 -42.59 4.14
CA GLN A 33 14.01 -41.97 4.37
C GLN A 33 14.16 -40.73 3.52
N GLN A 34 13.76 -39.61 4.11
CA GLN A 34 14.47 -38.31 4.06
C GLN A 34 13.63 -37.31 4.82
N VAL A 35 13.69 -37.38 6.15
CA VAL A 35 13.47 -36.21 6.99
C VAL A 35 14.67 -35.30 6.74
N MET A 36 14.63 -34.56 5.65
CA MET A 36 15.49 -33.41 5.45
C MET A 36 14.73 -32.21 5.91
N GLN A 37 15.22 -31.65 6.99
CA GLN A 37 15.02 -30.35 7.58
C GLN A 37 14.26 -29.40 6.66
N THR A 38 12.99 -29.18 6.99
CA THR A 38 12.24 -28.02 6.51
C THR A 38 12.92 -26.82 7.17
N GLN A 39 13.92 -26.27 6.50
CA GLN A 39 14.36 -24.91 6.78
C GLN A 39 13.17 -24.04 6.46
N GLU A 40 12.70 -23.39 7.48
CA GLU A 40 11.78 -22.29 7.46
C GLU A 40 12.34 -21.27 6.49
N ILE A 41 11.84 -21.29 5.24
CA ILE A 41 12.13 -20.26 4.26
C ILE A 41 11.27 -19.09 4.69
N GLU A 42 11.83 -18.27 5.58
CA GLU A 42 11.42 -16.91 5.79
C GLU A 42 11.43 -16.25 4.40
N GLN A 43 10.24 -16.10 3.80
CA GLN A 43 10.08 -15.40 2.54
C GLN A 43 10.35 -13.92 2.83
N GLU A 44 11.62 -13.58 2.80
CA GLU A 44 12.10 -12.22 2.68
C GLU A 44 11.41 -11.62 1.45
N GLN A 45 10.42 -10.75 1.70
CA GLN A 45 9.75 -10.00 0.65
C GLN A 45 10.81 -9.19 -0.07
N LYS A 46 11.24 -9.71 -1.21
CA LYS A 46 12.25 -9.08 -2.08
C LYS A 46 11.75 -7.69 -2.45
N VAL A 47 12.22 -6.69 -1.71
CA VAL A 47 12.08 -5.28 -2.05
C VAL A 47 12.82 -5.09 -3.35
N VAL A 48 12.09 -4.94 -4.45
CA VAL A 48 12.68 -4.65 -5.76
C VAL A 48 13.14 -3.21 -5.75
N VAL A 49 14.43 -3.01 -5.53
CA VAL A 49 15.08 -1.71 -5.58
C VAL A 49 15.30 -1.33 -7.04
N TYR A 50 14.53 -0.38 -7.55
CA TYR A 50 14.74 0.22 -8.87
C TYR A 50 15.37 1.61 -8.69
N GLY A 51 16.61 1.81 -9.16
CA GLY A 51 17.18 3.14 -9.28
C GLY A 51 18.71 3.15 -9.43
N PRO A 52 19.26 4.15 -10.14
CA PRO A 52 20.70 4.37 -10.23
C PRO A 52 21.27 4.79 -8.86
N ALA A 53 22.57 4.57 -8.67
CA ALA A 53 23.27 4.89 -7.43
C ALA A 53 23.04 6.36 -7.01
N VAL A 54 22.34 6.54 -5.88
CA VAL A 54 22.05 7.84 -5.30
C VAL A 54 23.31 8.34 -4.58
N PRO A 55 23.71 9.63 -4.71
CA PRO A 55 24.83 10.17 -3.95
C PRO A 55 24.63 9.98 -2.45
N PRO A 56 25.70 9.94 -1.64
CA PRO A 56 25.61 9.67 -0.21
C PRO A 56 24.67 10.69 0.43
N LYS A 57 23.56 10.17 0.99
CA LYS A 57 22.57 11.00 1.68
C LYS A 57 23.16 11.46 3.01
N LYS A 58 22.88 12.72 3.34
CA LYS A 58 23.25 13.28 4.66
C LYS A 58 22.69 12.38 5.75
N LYS A 59 23.52 12.05 6.75
CA LYS A 59 23.07 11.18 7.84
C LYS A 59 21.98 11.88 8.64
N MET A 60 20.84 11.25 8.74
CA MET A 60 19.67 11.71 9.47
C MET A 60 19.45 10.79 10.67
N VAL A 61 18.91 11.33 11.74
CA VAL A 61 18.55 10.59 12.94
C VAL A 61 17.07 10.78 13.25
N PRO A 62 16.41 9.79 13.90
CA PRO A 62 15.03 9.96 14.33
C PRO A 62 14.89 11.19 15.24
N ALA A 63 13.84 11.99 14.98
CA ALA A 63 13.53 13.16 15.79
C ALA A 63 12.41 12.87 16.78
N PRO A 64 12.40 13.49 17.97
CA PRO A 64 11.31 13.36 18.91
C PRO A 64 10.03 13.99 18.33
N PRO A 65 8.85 13.42 18.61
CA PRO A 65 7.59 13.98 18.19
C PRO A 65 7.34 15.38 18.79
N LEU A 66 6.64 16.23 18.05
CA LEU A 66 6.23 17.55 18.47
C LEU A 66 4.92 17.50 19.29
N THR A 67 4.74 18.46 20.18
CA THR A 67 3.50 18.58 20.97
C THR A 67 2.29 19.00 20.11
N ASN A 68 2.48 19.96 19.19
CA ASN A 68 1.38 20.58 18.42
C ASN A 68 1.34 20.23 16.94
N GLY A 69 2.37 19.52 16.41
CA GLY A 69 2.47 19.19 15.00
C GLY A 69 2.52 20.41 14.09
N LEU A 70 2.50 20.18 12.78
CA LEU A 70 2.55 21.20 11.74
C LEU A 70 1.21 21.28 11.00
N ASN A 71 0.81 22.49 10.55
CA ASN A 71 -0.31 22.67 9.62
C ASN A 71 0.26 22.74 8.20
N PRO A 72 0.24 21.65 7.43
CA PRO A 72 0.93 21.58 6.16
C PRO A 72 0.27 22.46 5.11
N LYS A 73 1.08 23.17 4.32
CA LYS A 73 0.67 23.95 3.14
C LYS A 73 1.30 23.39 1.86
N HIS A 74 2.52 22.87 1.96
CA HIS A 74 3.22 22.28 0.84
C HIS A 74 3.89 20.98 1.25
N ILE A 75 4.04 20.09 0.28
CA ILE A 75 4.86 18.88 0.35
C ILE A 75 5.89 18.92 -0.77
N GLU A 76 7.12 18.55 -0.44
CA GLU A 76 8.22 18.40 -1.40
C GLU A 76 8.89 17.04 -1.24
N ILE A 77 9.15 16.37 -2.35
CA ILE A 77 9.89 15.10 -2.40
C ILE A 77 10.92 15.19 -3.52
N PRO A 78 12.15 15.68 -3.22
CA PRO A 78 13.16 16.01 -4.25
C PRO A 78 13.56 14.81 -5.12
N SER A 79 13.62 13.60 -4.56
CA SER A 79 14.04 12.39 -5.30
C SER A 79 13.11 12.00 -6.46
N ILE A 80 11.89 12.55 -6.50
CA ILE A 80 10.90 12.31 -7.57
C ILE A 80 10.38 13.60 -8.19
N ASP A 81 11.03 14.75 -7.90
CA ASP A 81 10.66 16.09 -8.37
C ASP A 81 9.19 16.43 -8.09
N LEU A 82 8.73 16.14 -6.85
CA LEU A 82 7.36 16.42 -6.44
C LEU A 82 7.32 17.70 -5.59
N HIS A 83 6.46 18.63 -6.01
CA HIS A 83 6.09 19.84 -5.27
C HIS A 83 4.57 20.02 -5.39
N ALA A 84 3.87 20.10 -4.25
CA ALA A 84 2.41 20.21 -4.30
C ALA A 84 1.85 21.03 -3.14
N ILE A 85 0.68 21.61 -3.37
CA ILE A 85 -0.17 22.20 -2.35
C ILE A 85 -0.81 21.08 -1.53
N VAL A 86 -0.87 21.28 -0.21
CA VAL A 86 -1.56 20.37 0.72
C VAL A 86 -2.85 21.03 1.19
N GLU A 87 -3.97 20.32 1.08
CA GLU A 87 -5.29 20.75 1.55
C GLU A 87 -5.92 19.69 2.48
N PRO A 88 -6.75 20.11 3.46
CA PRO A 88 -7.41 19.17 4.35
C PRO A 88 -8.48 18.38 3.59
N VAL A 89 -8.55 17.06 3.83
CA VAL A 89 -9.59 16.17 3.34
C VAL A 89 -10.17 15.37 4.51
N GLY A 90 -11.42 14.96 4.39
CA GLY A 90 -12.14 14.22 5.41
C GLY A 90 -12.19 12.71 5.15
N VAL A 91 -13.21 12.10 5.77
CA VAL A 91 -13.59 10.71 5.56
C VAL A 91 -14.96 10.69 4.89
N LEU A 92 -15.08 9.93 3.81
CA LEU A 92 -16.33 9.73 3.06
C LEU A 92 -17.32 8.87 3.87
N SER A 93 -18.59 8.90 3.49
CA SER A 93 -19.66 8.14 4.14
C SER A 93 -19.45 6.61 4.12
N ASN A 94 -18.63 6.11 3.18
CA ASN A 94 -18.23 4.70 3.08
C ASN A 94 -17.01 4.35 3.96
N GLY A 95 -16.50 5.30 4.78
CA GLY A 95 -15.35 5.12 5.67
C GLY A 95 -13.97 5.28 5.00
N GLN A 96 -13.91 5.59 3.72
CA GLN A 96 -12.64 5.83 3.03
C GLN A 96 -12.16 7.26 3.23
N MET A 97 -10.83 7.44 3.30
CA MET A 97 -10.23 8.77 3.24
C MET A 97 -10.53 9.41 1.88
N ASP A 98 -10.99 10.65 1.90
CA ASP A 98 -11.21 11.45 0.70
C ASP A 98 -9.87 11.87 0.05
N VAL A 99 -9.94 12.34 -1.18
CA VAL A 99 -8.79 12.87 -1.93
C VAL A 99 -9.12 14.25 -2.47
N PRO A 100 -8.12 15.10 -2.74
CA PRO A 100 -8.34 16.39 -3.38
C PRO A 100 -9.12 16.26 -4.69
N LYS A 101 -9.90 17.28 -5.03
CA LYS A 101 -10.54 17.36 -6.35
C LYS A 101 -9.54 17.64 -7.47
N SER A 102 -8.48 18.41 -7.16
CA SER A 102 -7.36 18.66 -8.08
C SER A 102 -6.44 17.44 -8.15
N PHE A 103 -6.04 17.07 -9.35
CA PHE A 103 -5.07 15.98 -9.57
C PHE A 103 -3.63 16.37 -9.22
N ASP A 104 -3.37 17.67 -8.98
CA ASP A 104 -2.07 18.24 -8.65
C ASP A 104 -1.93 18.58 -7.16
N HIS A 105 -2.98 18.40 -6.36
CA HIS A 105 -2.97 18.64 -4.91
C HIS A 105 -2.83 17.33 -4.13
N VAL A 106 -2.37 17.48 -2.88
CA VAL A 106 -2.26 16.40 -1.90
C VAL A 106 -3.22 16.68 -0.74
N GLY A 107 -4.00 15.69 -0.35
CA GLY A 107 -4.92 15.78 0.79
C GLY A 107 -4.26 15.32 2.08
N ILE A 108 -4.36 16.10 3.15
CA ILE A 108 -4.05 15.66 4.52
C ILE A 108 -5.33 15.28 5.24
N LEU A 109 -5.38 14.09 5.84
CA LEU A 109 -6.54 13.66 6.62
C LEU A 109 -6.77 14.60 7.82
N SER A 110 -7.97 15.18 7.90
CA SER A 110 -8.35 16.15 8.95
C SER A 110 -9.84 16.01 9.31
N PRO A 111 -10.21 16.03 10.62
CA PRO A 111 -9.31 16.10 11.78
C PRO A 111 -8.60 14.75 12.06
N TRP A 112 -7.29 14.74 12.15
CA TRP A 112 -6.46 13.56 12.42
C TRP A 112 -5.11 13.98 13.03
N THR A 113 -4.18 13.02 13.18
CA THR A 113 -2.79 13.28 13.62
C THR A 113 -2.11 14.27 12.67
N LYS A 114 -1.61 15.37 13.19
CA LYS A 114 -0.84 16.34 12.39
C LYS A 114 0.58 15.86 12.17
N PRO A 115 1.22 16.20 11.04
CA PRO A 115 2.63 15.91 10.82
C PRO A 115 3.51 16.39 11.98
N GLY A 116 4.37 15.51 12.46
CA GLY A 116 5.27 15.75 13.59
C GLY A 116 4.72 15.34 14.95
N MET A 117 3.42 15.17 15.13
CA MET A 117 2.86 14.60 16.37
C MET A 117 3.08 13.10 16.45
N LYS A 118 3.02 12.55 17.68
CA LYS A 118 2.94 11.10 17.90
C LYS A 118 1.76 10.52 17.11
N GLY A 119 1.97 9.37 16.46
CA GLY A 119 0.96 8.71 15.65
C GLY A 119 1.27 8.81 14.16
N ASN A 120 0.26 8.49 13.37
CA ASN A 120 0.34 8.46 11.91
C ASN A 120 -0.41 9.65 11.30
N ALA A 121 0.32 10.63 10.78
CA ALA A 121 -0.24 11.60 9.85
C ALA A 121 -0.39 10.92 8.49
N VAL A 122 -1.52 11.16 7.80
CA VAL A 122 -1.82 10.45 6.53
C VAL A 122 -2.13 11.47 5.44
N MET A 123 -1.46 11.32 4.31
CA MET A 123 -1.71 12.13 3.11
C MET A 123 -2.09 11.23 1.93
N ALA A 124 -3.05 11.67 1.13
CA ALA A 124 -3.49 10.98 -0.07
C ALA A 124 -3.43 11.87 -1.29
N GLY A 125 -3.20 11.29 -2.46
CA GLY A 125 -3.18 11.97 -3.74
C GLY A 125 -3.48 11.03 -4.88
N HIS A 126 -3.90 11.57 -6.01
CA HIS A 126 -4.24 10.80 -7.20
C HIS A 126 -3.01 10.13 -7.82
N PHE A 127 -3.22 8.91 -8.32
CA PHE A 127 -2.21 8.16 -9.07
C PHE A 127 -2.16 8.57 -10.54
N ASP A 128 -3.32 8.64 -11.16
CA ASP A 128 -3.48 8.99 -12.58
C ASP A 128 -4.84 9.66 -12.82
N HIS A 129 -5.01 10.15 -14.04
CA HIS A 129 -6.27 10.68 -14.57
C HIS A 129 -6.38 10.37 -16.07
N TYR A 130 -7.46 10.82 -16.72
CA TYR A 130 -7.76 10.48 -18.12
C TYR A 130 -6.65 10.83 -19.12
N THR A 131 -5.83 11.84 -18.83
CA THR A 131 -4.76 12.32 -19.72
C THR A 131 -3.37 11.90 -19.29
N GLY A 132 -3.21 11.16 -18.18
CA GLY A 132 -1.92 10.65 -17.76
C GLY A 132 -1.66 10.61 -16.25
N PRO A 133 -0.38 10.71 -15.84
CA PRO A 133 0.02 10.69 -14.45
C PRO A 133 -0.56 11.86 -13.63
N ALA A 134 -0.90 11.61 -12.36
CA ALA A 134 -1.27 12.61 -11.38
C ALA A 134 -0.17 12.76 -10.31
N ILE A 135 -0.43 13.57 -9.29
CA ILE A 135 0.58 14.03 -8.33
C ILE A 135 1.36 12.90 -7.64
N PHE A 136 0.72 11.77 -7.31
CA PHE A 136 1.37 10.66 -6.62
C PHE A 136 1.78 9.49 -7.55
N TYR A 137 1.76 9.69 -8.87
CA TYR A 137 2.17 8.67 -9.83
C TYR A 137 3.59 8.14 -9.60
N ASN A 138 4.52 9.03 -9.24
CA ASN A 138 5.93 8.70 -9.06
C ASN A 138 6.28 8.18 -7.65
N LEU A 139 5.35 8.12 -6.68
CA LEU A 139 5.64 7.56 -5.34
C LEU A 139 6.25 6.17 -5.40
N ARG A 140 5.92 5.37 -6.41
CA ARG A 140 6.49 4.04 -6.66
C ARG A 140 8.00 4.01 -6.92
N LYS A 141 8.62 5.17 -7.17
CA LYS A 141 10.08 5.30 -7.40
C LYS A 141 10.83 5.60 -6.10
N LEU A 142 10.12 5.92 -5.03
CA LEU A 142 10.74 6.20 -3.73
C LEU A 142 11.42 4.97 -3.17
N GLN A 143 12.49 5.22 -2.44
CA GLN A 143 13.31 4.20 -1.78
C GLN A 143 13.52 4.58 -0.31
N ALA A 144 13.85 3.58 0.51
CA ALA A 144 14.27 3.83 1.88
C ALA A 144 15.42 4.85 1.91
N GLY A 145 15.33 5.81 2.84
CA GLY A 145 16.26 6.93 2.97
C GLY A 145 15.96 8.11 2.04
N ASP A 146 14.91 8.11 1.19
CA ASP A 146 14.43 9.33 0.54
C ASP A 146 13.78 10.25 1.56
N HIS A 147 13.75 11.55 1.26
CA HIS A 147 13.22 12.55 2.17
C HIS A 147 11.92 13.16 1.64
N ILE A 148 10.97 13.32 2.56
CA ILE A 148 9.72 14.02 2.36
C ILE A 148 9.76 15.26 3.24
N LYS A 149 9.61 16.45 2.67
CA LYS A 149 9.55 17.71 3.40
C LYS A 149 8.12 18.20 3.45
N ILE A 150 7.67 18.55 4.64
CA ILE A 150 6.36 19.15 4.88
C ILE A 150 6.59 20.58 5.34
N LEU A 151 6.00 21.54 4.62
CA LEU A 151 6.21 22.96 4.85
C LEU A 151 4.91 23.63 5.31
N GLU A 152 5.04 24.51 6.27
CA GLU A 152 3.99 25.43 6.74
C GLU A 152 4.16 26.80 6.07
N GLU A 153 3.09 27.60 6.02
CA GLU A 153 3.10 28.95 5.45
C GLU A 153 4.14 29.87 6.11
N THR A 154 4.43 29.64 7.39
CA THR A 154 5.44 30.38 8.16
C THR A 154 6.90 30.09 7.77
N GLY A 155 7.12 29.14 6.85
CA GLY A 155 8.45 28.65 6.47
C GLY A 155 9.00 27.56 7.39
N LYS A 156 8.29 27.21 8.47
CA LYS A 156 8.65 26.03 9.26
C LYS A 156 8.48 24.77 8.41
N HIS A 157 9.38 23.82 8.60
CA HIS A 157 9.29 22.56 7.89
C HIS A 157 9.69 21.38 8.79
N LEU A 158 9.22 20.21 8.39
CA LEU A 158 9.59 18.90 8.96
C LEU A 158 10.12 18.02 7.83
N THR A 159 11.11 17.19 8.16
CA THR A 159 11.64 16.20 7.24
C THR A 159 11.31 14.80 7.75
N PHE A 160 10.73 13.98 6.88
CA PHE A 160 10.46 12.58 7.13
C PHE A 160 11.34 11.74 6.21
N GLU A 161 11.93 10.68 6.73
CA GLU A 161 12.71 9.72 5.94
C GLU A 161 11.83 8.53 5.57
N VAL A 162 11.78 8.19 4.30
CA VAL A 162 11.10 6.99 3.80
C VAL A 162 11.75 5.75 4.39
N LYS A 163 10.97 4.91 5.04
CA LYS A 163 11.41 3.63 5.59
C LYS A 163 11.10 2.48 4.64
N ARG A 164 9.93 2.49 4.02
CA ARG A 164 9.51 1.47 3.05
C ARG A 164 8.39 1.96 2.14
N VAL A 165 8.29 1.34 0.98
CA VAL A 165 7.21 1.55 0.00
C VAL A 165 6.58 0.21 -0.31
N VAL A 166 5.28 0.06 -0.04
CA VAL A 166 4.59 -1.24 -0.18
C VAL A 166 3.30 -1.07 -0.96
N SER A 167 3.02 -2.02 -1.83
CA SER A 167 1.76 -2.08 -2.58
C SER A 167 0.90 -3.22 -2.07
N TYR A 168 -0.27 -2.90 -1.53
CA TYR A 168 -1.26 -3.85 -0.99
C TYR A 168 -2.41 -4.05 -1.97
N LYS A 169 -3.09 -5.19 -1.95
CA LYS A 169 -4.44 -5.28 -2.50
C LYS A 169 -5.38 -4.44 -1.63
N ASN A 170 -6.50 -3.98 -2.21
CA ASN A 170 -7.38 -3.03 -1.52
C ASN A 170 -7.91 -3.54 -0.16
N ASP A 171 -8.13 -4.85 -0.05
CA ASP A 171 -8.65 -5.56 1.12
C ASP A 171 -7.55 -6.08 2.09
N GLU A 172 -6.27 -5.97 1.69
CA GLU A 172 -5.13 -6.45 2.47
C GLU A 172 -4.30 -5.32 3.10
N ALA A 173 -4.70 -4.06 2.93
CA ALA A 173 -3.96 -2.93 3.48
C ALA A 173 -4.03 -2.94 5.02
N PRO A 174 -2.89 -2.81 5.74
CA PRO A 174 -2.85 -2.85 7.19
C PRO A 174 -3.34 -1.51 7.78
N ILE A 175 -4.66 -1.37 7.94
CA ILE A 175 -5.33 -0.12 8.33
C ILE A 175 -4.77 0.42 9.65
N GLU A 176 -4.56 -0.44 10.65
CA GLU A 176 -4.02 -0.01 11.94
C GLU A 176 -2.58 0.54 11.84
N GLU A 177 -1.76 -0.04 10.99
CA GLU A 177 -0.41 0.46 10.77
C GLU A 177 -0.38 1.79 10.01
N ILE A 178 -1.36 2.00 9.12
CA ILE A 178 -1.43 3.21 8.29
C ILE A 178 -2.06 4.38 9.06
N PHE A 179 -3.12 4.13 9.83
CA PHE A 179 -3.96 5.16 10.45
C PHE A 179 -3.95 5.13 11.99
N GLY A 180 -3.47 4.05 12.59
CA GLY A 180 -3.53 3.83 14.03
C GLY A 180 -2.55 4.68 14.84
N THR A 181 -2.38 4.31 16.11
CA THR A 181 -1.52 5.03 17.04
C THR A 181 -0.05 4.61 16.92
N SER A 182 0.87 5.49 17.32
CA SER A 182 2.30 5.21 17.42
C SER A 182 2.94 6.12 18.45
N ASP A 183 4.01 5.66 19.10
CA ASP A 183 4.83 6.48 20.00
C ASP A 183 5.79 7.40 19.26
N LYS A 184 5.99 7.18 17.96
CA LYS A 184 6.80 7.98 17.06
C LYS A 184 5.92 8.87 16.18
N ALA A 185 6.53 9.85 15.52
CA ALA A 185 5.87 10.68 14.53
C ALA A 185 6.09 10.09 13.13
N HIS A 186 5.04 9.58 12.52
CA HIS A 186 5.05 9.04 11.17
C HIS A 186 4.28 9.93 10.19
N LEU A 187 4.65 9.84 8.93
CA LEU A 187 3.90 10.36 7.81
C LEU A 187 3.73 9.25 6.77
N ASN A 188 2.49 8.87 6.49
CA ASN A 188 2.14 7.85 5.51
C ASN A 188 1.53 8.51 4.28
N LEU A 189 2.09 8.25 3.08
CA LEU A 189 1.52 8.71 1.83
C LEU A 189 0.80 7.56 1.14
N ILE A 190 -0.42 7.81 0.64
CA ILE A 190 -1.27 6.79 0.02
C ILE A 190 -1.70 7.22 -1.37
N THR A 191 -1.64 6.30 -2.31
CA THR A 191 -2.21 6.49 -3.65
C THR A 191 -2.78 5.18 -4.21
N CYS A 192 -3.56 5.29 -5.25
CA CYS A 192 -3.99 4.14 -6.03
C CYS A 192 -2.79 3.49 -6.73
N ALA A 193 -2.91 2.20 -7.06
CA ALA A 193 -1.88 1.46 -7.79
C ALA A 193 -2.46 0.26 -8.53
N GLY A 194 -1.67 -0.34 -9.42
CA GLY A 194 -2.07 -1.52 -10.18
C GLY A 194 -3.04 -1.20 -11.31
N LYS A 195 -3.63 -2.24 -11.89
CA LYS A 195 -4.56 -2.09 -13.01
C LYS A 195 -5.87 -1.45 -12.58
N PHE A 196 -6.39 -0.53 -13.39
CA PHE A 196 -7.72 0.04 -13.20
C PHE A 196 -8.80 -0.98 -13.62
N ASN A 197 -9.73 -1.25 -12.72
CA ASN A 197 -10.89 -2.11 -12.99
C ASN A 197 -12.07 -1.27 -13.45
N LYS A 198 -12.35 -1.29 -14.76
CA LYS A 198 -13.45 -0.51 -15.36
C LYS A 198 -14.85 -0.87 -14.82
N LYS A 199 -15.06 -2.11 -14.36
CA LYS A 199 -16.36 -2.52 -13.80
C LYS A 199 -16.58 -1.97 -12.39
N LYS A 200 -15.50 -1.96 -11.56
CA LYS A 200 -15.55 -1.45 -10.20
C LYS A 200 -15.19 0.03 -10.09
N GLN A 201 -14.72 0.66 -11.16
CA GLN A 201 -14.26 2.06 -11.21
C GLN A 201 -13.17 2.35 -10.17
N GLU A 202 -12.25 1.39 -9.97
CA GLU A 202 -11.17 1.52 -9.00
C GLU A 202 -9.88 0.80 -9.46
N HIS A 203 -8.76 1.24 -8.92
CA HIS A 203 -7.50 0.51 -9.03
C HIS A 203 -7.47 -0.69 -8.08
N ALA A 204 -6.83 -1.77 -8.51
CA ALA A 204 -6.80 -3.04 -7.77
C ALA A 204 -5.96 -2.99 -6.48
N ARG A 205 -5.12 -1.96 -6.31
CA ARG A 205 -4.14 -1.88 -5.23
C ARG A 205 -4.05 -0.46 -4.66
N ARG A 206 -3.46 -0.38 -3.46
CA ARG A 206 -3.01 0.88 -2.85
C ARG A 206 -1.50 0.81 -2.64
N LEU A 207 -0.79 1.87 -3.03
CA LEU A 207 0.61 2.07 -2.70
C LEU A 207 0.68 2.92 -1.44
N VAL A 208 1.45 2.46 -0.47
CA VAL A 208 1.69 3.18 0.80
C VAL A 208 3.19 3.41 0.96
N VAL A 209 3.56 4.65 1.21
CA VAL A 209 4.90 5.06 1.61
C VAL A 209 4.88 5.30 3.10
N PHE A 210 5.67 4.56 3.86
CA PHE A 210 5.84 4.73 5.29
C PHE A 210 7.08 5.54 5.57
N SER A 211 6.97 6.60 6.35
CA SER A 211 8.11 7.45 6.71
C SER A 211 8.06 7.87 8.17
N GLU A 212 9.22 8.21 8.73
CA GLU A 212 9.41 8.61 10.14
C GLU A 212 10.08 9.98 10.21
N LEU A 213 9.66 10.80 11.17
CA LEU A 213 10.24 12.12 11.42
C LEU A 213 11.74 11.99 11.74
N VAL A 214 12.54 12.81 11.07
CA VAL A 214 14.00 12.85 11.26
C VAL A 214 14.49 14.29 11.36
N GLN A 215 15.67 14.45 11.95
CA GLN A 215 16.42 15.71 11.98
C GLN A 215 17.84 15.49 11.48
N GLU A 216 18.50 16.57 11.07
CA GLU A 216 19.92 16.49 10.73
C GLU A 216 20.71 16.12 11.98
N GLU A 217 21.63 15.15 11.85
CA GLU A 217 22.58 14.87 12.92
C GLU A 217 23.47 16.12 13.11
N ASN A 218 23.31 16.78 14.25
CA ASN A 218 24.23 17.84 14.65
C ASN A 218 25.56 17.17 15.00
N VAL A 219 26.49 17.20 14.05
CA VAL A 219 27.88 16.90 14.36
C VAL A 219 28.36 18.06 15.25
N GLN A 220 28.19 17.93 16.56
CA GLN A 220 28.95 18.73 17.49
C GLN A 220 30.41 18.37 17.23
N MET A 221 31.15 19.30 16.64
CA MET A 221 32.58 19.24 16.67
C MET A 221 32.94 19.24 18.16
N GLU A 222 33.26 18.06 18.69
CA GLU A 222 33.97 17.93 19.96
C GLU A 222 35.26 18.71 19.79
N LYS A 223 35.27 19.95 20.31
CA LYS A 223 36.49 20.75 20.41
C LYS A 223 37.42 19.94 21.27
N ALA A 224 38.40 19.30 20.63
CA ALA A 224 39.57 18.78 21.33
C ALA A 224 40.16 19.94 22.16
N GLN A 225 40.05 19.82 23.45
CA GLN A 225 40.87 20.57 24.44
C GLN A 225 42.24 19.94 24.51
#